data_b293669ccad8f959a24eaa179078d175
#
_entry.id   b293669ccad8f959a24eaa179078d175
#
_cell.length_a   1.000
_cell.length_b   1.000
_cell.length_c   1.000
_cell.angle_alpha   90.00
_cell.angle_beta   90.00
_cell.angle_gamma   90.00
#
_symmetry.space_group_name_H-M   'P 1'
#
loop_
_entity.id
_entity.type
_entity.pdbx_description
1 polymer ?
#
loop_
_entity_poly.entity_id
_entity_poly.type
_entity_poly.pdbx_seq_one_letter_code
_entity_poly.pdbx_strand_id
1 'polypeptide(L)'
;MSDAPALSPEITARWQARFRAPRVSLPDWALDAPHRNLYSSDVSGVVEQYAWDRTSGVHRQVTDRPNGTLIATLSPDGETIWWFADSDGDEFGVWRTQPFGGGPDEVAVPEVGPAYPAGLEVGTTLVAIGRSTDDGSELWLAPSDSSPRVVYRHADPASVDALTRDDELLVISHSEHGDPRYPALRVLRTKTTTEEAPSVVAEKWDGEGRGLHALEFGPLPDDRRLLVGHERRGRDELLIWDVAADTETEIVLDLPGDVTAGFYPDGSALLVGHDHAARSEIYRYDLTDGSLEKLDTPPGVVRGATARPDGTVELAWSSAARPPVVRRADGPVVLSVSEEEPPAAYPVEDRWVPGPG
;
A
#
# COMPACT_ATOMS: atom_id res chain seq x y z
N MET A 1 25.94 38.49 -3.17
CA MET A 1 25.63 37.09 -3.50
C MET A 1 26.73 36.61 -4.40
N SER A 2 27.57 35.68 -3.95
CA SER A 2 28.64 35.07 -4.78
C SER A 2 27.96 34.20 -5.84
N ASP A 3 28.14 34.53 -7.13
CA ASP A 3 27.73 33.68 -8.22
C ASP A 3 28.42 32.30 -8.05
N ALA A 4 27.62 31.29 -7.74
CA ALA A 4 28.13 29.92 -7.75
C ALA A 4 28.63 29.60 -9.16
N PRO A 5 29.83 29.01 -9.32
CA PRO A 5 30.36 28.67 -10.63
C PRO A 5 29.37 27.75 -11.38
N ALA A 6 29.07 28.10 -12.63
CA ALA A 6 28.21 27.26 -13.49
C ALA A 6 28.83 25.86 -13.62
N LEU A 7 28.00 24.83 -13.49
CA LEU A 7 28.43 23.45 -13.71
C LEU A 7 28.87 23.25 -15.15
N SER A 8 29.90 22.42 -15.37
CA SER A 8 30.29 22.05 -16.75
C SER A 8 29.12 21.36 -17.46
N PRO A 9 29.06 21.43 -18.83
CA PRO A 9 28.03 20.73 -19.58
C PRO A 9 27.97 19.21 -19.30
N GLU A 10 29.12 18.59 -19.10
CA GLU A 10 29.23 17.16 -18.77
C GLU A 10 28.64 16.84 -17.39
N ILE A 11 28.97 17.62 -16.36
CA ILE A 11 28.40 17.48 -15.03
C ILE A 11 26.89 17.72 -15.09
N THR A 12 26.45 18.74 -15.81
CA THR A 12 25.05 19.06 -16.03
C THR A 12 24.29 17.88 -16.66
N ALA A 13 24.80 17.33 -17.75
CA ALA A 13 24.21 16.19 -18.45
C ALA A 13 24.12 14.95 -17.52
N ARG A 14 25.19 14.69 -16.74
CA ARG A 14 25.25 13.55 -15.82
C ARG A 14 24.21 13.63 -14.70
N TRP A 15 24.07 14.76 -14.00
CA TRP A 15 23.06 14.86 -12.95
C TRP A 15 21.64 14.86 -13.53
N GLN A 16 21.42 15.50 -14.70
CA GLN A 16 20.13 15.46 -15.37
C GLN A 16 19.71 14.03 -15.73
N ALA A 17 20.63 13.22 -16.29
CA ALA A 17 20.35 11.83 -16.60
C ALA A 17 19.94 11.02 -15.36
N ARG A 18 20.57 11.28 -14.20
CA ARG A 18 20.21 10.62 -12.95
C ARG A 18 18.82 11.02 -12.44
N PHE A 19 18.52 12.32 -12.44
CA PHE A 19 17.25 12.82 -11.92
C PHE A 19 16.06 12.58 -12.86
N ARG A 20 16.35 12.30 -14.13
CA ARG A 20 15.33 11.92 -15.13
C ARG A 20 15.18 10.40 -15.30
N ALA A 21 15.97 9.61 -14.59
CA ALA A 21 15.82 8.16 -14.64
C ALA A 21 14.40 7.76 -14.20
N PRO A 22 13.68 6.98 -15.02
CA PRO A 22 12.33 6.54 -14.66
C PRO A 22 12.31 5.76 -13.35
N ARG A 23 11.20 5.89 -12.63
CA ARG A 23 10.97 5.23 -11.36
C ARG A 23 9.95 4.12 -11.53
N VAL A 24 10.03 3.13 -10.65
CA VAL A 24 9.10 2.00 -10.58
C VAL A 24 8.69 1.77 -9.12
N SER A 25 7.40 1.46 -8.90
CA SER A 25 6.92 1.01 -7.60
C SER A 25 7.22 -0.49 -7.38
N LEU A 26 7.05 -0.95 -6.14
CA LEU A 26 6.89 -2.39 -5.87
C LEU A 26 5.64 -2.86 -6.62
N PRO A 27 5.71 -3.96 -7.40
CA PRO A 27 4.53 -4.51 -8.01
C PRO A 27 3.57 -5.10 -6.97
N ASP A 28 2.33 -4.66 -7.01
CA ASP A 28 1.22 -5.38 -6.42
C ASP A 28 0.96 -6.68 -7.20
N TRP A 29 0.54 -7.76 -6.54
CA TRP A 29 0.33 -9.05 -7.18
C TRP A 29 -1.00 -9.67 -6.76
N ALA A 30 -1.67 -10.28 -7.72
CA ALA A 30 -2.97 -10.90 -7.51
C ALA A 30 -2.85 -12.15 -6.61
N LEU A 31 -3.62 -12.20 -5.53
CA LEU A 31 -3.51 -13.23 -4.49
C LEU A 31 -3.70 -14.66 -5.02
N ASP A 32 -4.63 -14.85 -5.97
CA ASP A 32 -4.93 -16.15 -6.58
C ASP A 32 -4.19 -16.39 -7.90
N ALA A 33 -3.56 -15.33 -8.45
CA ALA A 33 -2.78 -15.37 -9.68
C ALA A 33 -1.46 -14.61 -9.53
N PRO A 34 -0.52 -15.05 -8.67
CA PRO A 34 0.65 -14.27 -8.28
C PRO A 34 1.63 -13.96 -9.43
N HIS A 35 1.44 -14.55 -10.61
CA HIS A 35 2.16 -14.18 -11.83
C HIS A 35 1.63 -12.88 -12.47
N ARG A 36 0.41 -12.44 -12.14
CA ARG A 36 -0.18 -11.18 -12.59
C ARG A 36 0.15 -10.06 -11.61
N ASN A 37 0.78 -9.04 -12.11
CA ASN A 37 1.29 -7.94 -11.27
C ASN A 37 0.88 -6.59 -11.86
N LEU A 38 0.75 -5.60 -10.99
CA LEU A 38 0.49 -4.22 -11.33
C LEU A 38 1.54 -3.34 -10.69
N TYR A 39 2.13 -2.41 -11.42
CA TYR A 39 3.09 -1.46 -10.87
C TYR A 39 2.90 -0.08 -11.48
N SER A 40 3.33 0.95 -10.78
CA SER A 40 3.37 2.31 -11.29
C SER A 40 4.77 2.68 -11.77
N SER A 41 4.82 3.49 -12.84
CA SER A 41 6.06 4.05 -13.36
C SER A 41 5.83 5.39 -14.05
N ASP A 42 6.83 6.25 -14.01
CA ASP A 42 6.85 7.53 -14.74
C ASP A 42 7.64 7.47 -16.06
N VAL A 43 7.86 6.28 -16.61
CA VAL A 43 8.59 6.07 -17.87
C VAL A 43 7.94 6.77 -19.08
N SER A 44 6.62 6.98 -19.05
CA SER A 44 5.87 7.74 -20.06
C SER A 44 5.91 9.26 -19.87
N GLY A 45 6.56 9.75 -18.80
CA GLY A 45 6.67 11.16 -18.45
C GLY A 45 5.81 11.60 -17.26
N VAL A 46 4.72 10.88 -16.98
CA VAL A 46 3.88 11.00 -15.78
C VAL A 46 3.71 9.60 -15.17
N VAL A 47 3.28 9.54 -13.90
CA VAL A 47 3.07 8.25 -13.25
C VAL A 47 1.84 7.57 -13.83
N GLU A 48 2.03 6.41 -14.45
CA GLU A 48 0.98 5.57 -15.02
C GLU A 48 1.07 4.14 -14.47
N GLN A 49 -0.01 3.38 -14.67
CA GLN A 49 -0.11 1.99 -14.23
C GLN A 49 0.27 1.03 -15.34
N TYR A 50 0.98 -0.03 -14.98
CA TYR A 50 1.49 -1.05 -15.89
C TYR A 50 1.14 -2.44 -15.38
N ALA A 51 0.45 -3.24 -16.20
CA ALA A 51 0.24 -4.66 -15.96
C ALA A 51 1.47 -5.45 -16.39
N TRP A 52 1.86 -6.43 -15.59
CA TRP A 52 3.00 -7.31 -15.87
C TRP A 52 2.62 -8.77 -15.62
N ASP A 53 2.57 -9.56 -16.67
CA ASP A 53 2.43 -11.02 -16.58
C ASP A 53 3.83 -11.64 -16.53
N ARG A 54 4.22 -12.16 -15.38
CA ARG A 54 5.53 -12.79 -15.18
C ARG A 54 5.70 -14.10 -15.92
N THR A 55 4.62 -14.79 -16.27
CA THR A 55 4.69 -16.04 -17.01
C THR A 55 5.11 -15.81 -18.46
N SER A 56 4.52 -14.81 -19.11
CA SER A 56 4.83 -14.44 -20.49
C SER A 56 5.98 -13.40 -20.58
N GLY A 57 6.27 -12.70 -19.49
CA GLY A 57 7.20 -11.57 -19.48
C GLY A 57 6.64 -10.30 -20.13
N VAL A 58 5.35 -10.25 -20.44
CA VAL A 58 4.73 -9.12 -21.13
C VAL A 58 4.39 -8.01 -20.13
N HIS A 59 4.78 -6.78 -20.48
CA HIS A 59 4.38 -5.55 -19.82
C HIS A 59 3.43 -4.77 -20.71
N ARG A 60 2.37 -4.20 -20.13
CA ARG A 60 1.38 -3.38 -20.81
C ARG A 60 1.09 -2.12 -20.00
N GLN A 61 1.17 -0.95 -20.63
CA GLN A 61 0.64 0.27 -20.03
C GLN A 61 -0.89 0.15 -19.92
N VAL A 62 -1.42 0.37 -18.73
CA VAL A 62 -2.85 0.26 -18.40
C VAL A 62 -3.55 1.60 -18.60
N THR A 63 -2.96 2.65 -18.05
CA THR A 63 -3.53 4.00 -18.06
C THR A 63 -2.66 4.94 -18.88
N ASP A 64 -3.31 5.96 -19.49
CA ASP A 64 -2.65 7.04 -20.24
C ASP A 64 -3.46 8.30 -20.00
N ARG A 65 -3.12 9.05 -18.94
CA ARG A 65 -3.85 10.22 -18.46
C ARG A 65 -2.96 11.45 -18.45
N PRO A 66 -3.50 12.65 -18.76
CA PRO A 66 -2.70 13.90 -18.77
C PRO A 66 -2.02 14.19 -17.42
N ASN A 67 -2.66 13.86 -16.30
CA ASN A 67 -2.15 14.08 -14.95
C ASN A 67 -1.59 12.79 -14.31
N GLY A 68 -1.57 11.68 -15.07
CA GLY A 68 -1.17 10.37 -14.58
C GLY A 68 -2.25 9.65 -13.80
N THR A 69 -1.90 8.48 -13.25
CA THR A 69 -2.77 7.64 -12.42
C THR A 69 -1.97 7.11 -11.23
N LEU A 70 -2.32 7.56 -10.02
CA LEU A 70 -1.54 7.26 -8.81
C LEU A 70 -2.04 6.03 -8.07
N ILE A 71 -3.36 5.75 -8.11
CA ILE A 71 -4.01 4.73 -7.28
C ILE A 71 -4.58 3.65 -8.19
N ALA A 72 -4.14 2.41 -7.98
CA ALA A 72 -4.67 1.25 -8.67
C ALA A 72 -4.39 -0.02 -7.87
N THR A 73 -5.18 -1.06 -8.10
CA THR A 73 -5.00 -2.40 -7.52
C THR A 73 -5.54 -3.48 -8.46
N LEU A 74 -5.24 -4.75 -8.13
CA LEU A 74 -5.73 -5.93 -8.82
C LEU A 74 -6.88 -6.59 -8.05
N SER A 75 -7.84 -7.16 -8.78
CA SER A 75 -8.72 -8.17 -8.18
C SER A 75 -7.92 -9.39 -7.69
N PRO A 76 -8.39 -10.12 -6.67
CA PRO A 76 -7.68 -11.28 -6.15
C PRO A 76 -7.33 -12.34 -7.20
N ASP A 77 -8.19 -12.55 -8.21
CA ASP A 77 -7.98 -13.46 -9.35
C ASP A 77 -7.06 -12.89 -10.43
N GLY A 78 -6.71 -11.60 -10.32
CA GLY A 78 -5.89 -10.88 -11.27
C GLY A 78 -6.54 -10.64 -12.63
N GLU A 79 -7.85 -10.86 -12.79
CA GLU A 79 -8.54 -10.65 -14.07
C GLU A 79 -8.87 -9.19 -14.31
N THR A 80 -9.06 -8.39 -13.26
CA THR A 80 -9.52 -7.00 -13.33
C THR A 80 -8.54 -6.07 -12.63
N ILE A 81 -8.24 -4.97 -13.29
CA ILE A 81 -7.48 -3.86 -12.74
C ILE A 81 -8.45 -2.75 -12.35
N TRP A 82 -8.36 -2.27 -11.12
CA TRP A 82 -9.08 -1.14 -10.58
C TRP A 82 -8.15 0.06 -10.51
N TRP A 83 -8.59 1.22 -10.96
CA TRP A 83 -7.80 2.43 -10.89
C TRP A 83 -8.67 3.67 -10.69
N PHE A 84 -8.13 4.68 -10.03
CA PHE A 84 -8.83 5.92 -9.74
C PHE A 84 -8.59 6.93 -10.86
N ALA A 85 -9.66 7.37 -11.50
CA ALA A 85 -9.66 8.36 -12.56
C ALA A 85 -9.89 9.74 -11.97
N ASP A 86 -8.82 10.39 -11.55
CA ASP A 86 -8.80 11.80 -11.20
C ASP A 86 -9.19 12.65 -12.43
N SER A 87 -10.06 13.65 -12.24
CA SER A 87 -10.59 14.45 -13.35
C SER A 87 -9.59 15.46 -13.88
N ASP A 88 -9.02 16.29 -13.01
CA ASP A 88 -8.19 17.44 -13.37
C ASP A 88 -6.87 17.55 -12.56
N GLY A 89 -6.47 16.51 -11.83
CA GLY A 89 -5.32 16.52 -10.92
C GLY A 89 -5.66 17.11 -9.55
N ASP A 90 -6.94 17.14 -9.20
CA ASP A 90 -7.50 17.64 -7.94
C ASP A 90 -7.89 16.53 -6.97
N GLU A 91 -7.53 15.28 -7.28
CA GLU A 91 -7.85 14.08 -6.52
C GLU A 91 -9.36 13.75 -6.46
N PHE A 92 -10.19 14.46 -7.21
CA PHE A 92 -11.63 14.24 -7.29
C PHE A 92 -11.98 13.46 -8.56
N GLY A 93 -12.60 12.27 -8.42
CA GLY A 93 -12.79 11.39 -9.56
C GLY A 93 -13.69 10.20 -9.28
N VAL A 94 -13.54 9.16 -10.11
CA VAL A 94 -14.30 7.92 -10.04
C VAL A 94 -13.37 6.71 -10.14
N TRP A 95 -13.75 5.59 -9.55
CA TRP A 95 -13.12 4.32 -9.79
C TRP A 95 -13.51 3.75 -11.15
N ARG A 96 -12.52 3.23 -11.85
CA ARG A 96 -12.68 2.54 -13.15
C ARG A 96 -12.10 1.15 -13.09
N THR A 97 -12.60 0.29 -13.96
CA THR A 97 -12.09 -1.07 -14.15
C THR A 97 -11.66 -1.30 -15.57
N GLN A 98 -10.68 -2.18 -15.75
CA GLN A 98 -10.21 -2.65 -17.04
C GLN A 98 -9.78 -4.10 -16.93
N PRO A 99 -10.01 -4.97 -17.95
CA PRO A 99 -9.45 -6.31 -17.96
C PRO A 99 -7.92 -6.30 -17.91
N PHE A 100 -7.31 -7.23 -17.16
CA PHE A 100 -5.84 -7.35 -17.07
C PHE A 100 -5.17 -7.50 -18.44
N GLY A 101 -5.76 -8.29 -19.32
CA GLY A 101 -5.25 -8.49 -20.68
C GLY A 101 -5.44 -7.31 -21.63
N GLY A 102 -6.08 -6.23 -21.19
CA GLY A 102 -6.42 -5.06 -22.01
C GLY A 102 -7.88 -5.09 -22.49
N GLY A 103 -8.32 -3.96 -23.02
CA GLY A 103 -9.69 -3.73 -23.45
C GLY A 103 -10.18 -2.35 -23.00
N PRO A 104 -11.45 -2.02 -23.27
CA PRO A 104 -12.03 -0.77 -22.80
C PRO A 104 -12.11 -0.75 -21.27
N ASP A 105 -11.97 0.44 -20.71
CA ASP A 105 -12.23 0.69 -19.30
C ASP A 105 -13.65 1.22 -19.11
N GLU A 106 -14.22 1.00 -17.93
CA GLU A 106 -15.57 1.45 -17.58
C GLU A 106 -15.61 2.00 -16.14
N VAL A 107 -16.63 2.80 -15.83
CA VAL A 107 -16.86 3.24 -14.44
C VAL A 107 -17.24 2.00 -13.62
N ALA A 108 -16.48 1.74 -12.56
CA ALA A 108 -16.58 0.49 -11.82
C ALA A 108 -17.93 0.32 -11.09
N VAL A 109 -18.35 1.36 -10.36
CA VAL A 109 -19.62 1.39 -9.61
C VAL A 109 -20.27 2.76 -9.80
N PRO A 110 -21.11 2.93 -10.83
CA PRO A 110 -21.70 4.23 -11.17
C PRO A 110 -22.50 4.89 -10.03
N GLU A 111 -23.10 4.09 -9.17
CA GLU A 111 -23.90 4.55 -8.03
C GLU A 111 -23.10 5.32 -6.98
N VAL A 112 -21.79 5.03 -6.86
CA VAL A 112 -20.91 5.73 -5.92
C VAL A 112 -20.67 7.17 -6.34
N GLY A 113 -20.60 7.44 -7.65
CA GLY A 113 -20.36 8.76 -8.20
C GLY A 113 -18.98 9.35 -7.89
N PRO A 114 -18.70 10.57 -8.41
CA PRO A 114 -17.41 11.23 -8.20
C PRO A 114 -17.22 11.70 -6.76
N ALA A 115 -16.00 11.55 -6.23
CA ALA A 115 -15.62 11.99 -4.88
C ALA A 115 -14.10 11.95 -4.72
N TYR A 116 -13.59 12.38 -3.56
CA TYR A 116 -12.24 12.05 -3.10
C TYR A 116 -12.21 10.59 -2.65
N PRO A 117 -11.17 9.82 -3.01
CA PRO A 117 -11.07 8.42 -2.62
C PRO A 117 -10.77 8.31 -1.11
N ALA A 118 -11.52 7.47 -0.41
CA ALA A 118 -11.34 7.16 1.00
C ALA A 118 -11.21 5.64 1.24
N GLY A 119 -10.29 5.03 0.48
CA GLY A 119 -10.01 3.59 0.52
C GLY A 119 -10.79 2.78 -0.51
N LEU A 120 -10.19 1.67 -0.89
CA LEU A 120 -10.76 0.64 -1.78
C LEU A 120 -10.22 -0.72 -1.37
N GLU A 121 -11.11 -1.66 -1.12
CA GLU A 121 -10.79 -3.08 -0.92
C GLU A 121 -11.55 -3.93 -1.93
N VAL A 122 -10.80 -4.66 -2.73
CA VAL A 122 -11.34 -5.54 -3.77
C VAL A 122 -11.28 -6.98 -3.29
N GLY A 123 -12.42 -7.51 -2.89
CA GLY A 123 -12.57 -8.90 -2.50
C GLY A 123 -12.90 -9.83 -3.67
N THR A 124 -13.23 -11.06 -3.34
CA THR A 124 -13.60 -12.08 -4.33
C THR A 124 -15.05 -11.92 -4.79
N THR A 125 -15.95 -11.56 -3.88
CA THR A 125 -17.41 -11.51 -4.12
C THR A 125 -17.99 -10.13 -3.91
N LEU A 126 -17.21 -9.19 -3.39
CA LEU A 126 -17.64 -7.80 -3.17
C LEU A 126 -16.46 -6.84 -3.27
N VAL A 127 -16.79 -5.57 -3.42
CA VAL A 127 -15.84 -4.48 -3.31
C VAL A 127 -16.33 -3.50 -2.25
N ALA A 128 -15.44 -3.05 -1.39
CA ALA A 128 -15.69 -1.98 -0.44
C ALA A 128 -15.05 -0.69 -0.93
N ILE A 129 -15.83 0.39 -1.00
CA ILE A 129 -15.40 1.68 -1.55
C ILE A 129 -15.66 2.77 -0.54
N GLY A 130 -14.62 3.46 -0.12
CA GLY A 130 -14.71 4.69 0.64
C GLY A 130 -14.71 5.92 -0.27
N ARG A 131 -15.55 6.89 0.03
CA ARG A 131 -15.59 8.19 -0.63
C ARG A 131 -15.77 9.33 0.37
N SER A 132 -15.22 10.49 0.06
CA SER A 132 -15.37 11.70 0.84
C SER A 132 -15.80 12.87 -0.04
N THR A 133 -16.64 13.72 0.48
CA THR A 133 -17.11 14.98 -0.14
C THR A 133 -17.21 16.05 0.95
N ASP A 134 -17.64 17.26 0.59
CA ASP A 134 -17.91 18.33 1.56
C ASP A 134 -19.03 17.96 2.55
N ASP A 135 -19.89 16.98 2.20
CA ASP A 135 -20.97 16.49 3.07
C ASP A 135 -20.51 15.41 4.07
N GLY A 136 -19.25 14.97 4.00
CA GLY A 136 -18.65 13.95 4.84
C GLY A 136 -18.23 12.68 4.10
N SER A 137 -18.10 11.58 4.83
CA SER A 137 -17.63 10.28 4.35
C SER A 137 -18.77 9.29 4.17
N GLU A 138 -18.73 8.53 3.09
CA GLU A 138 -19.63 7.39 2.83
C GLU A 138 -18.78 6.16 2.49
N LEU A 139 -19.12 5.03 3.10
CA LEU A 139 -18.50 3.75 2.76
C LEU A 139 -19.58 2.83 2.16
N TRP A 140 -19.22 2.26 1.03
CA TRP A 140 -20.11 1.45 0.20
C TRP A 140 -19.64 0.00 0.14
N LEU A 141 -20.58 -0.93 0.10
CA LEU A 141 -20.34 -2.29 -0.35
C LEU A 141 -21.04 -2.51 -1.69
N ALA A 142 -20.29 -3.03 -2.64
CA ALA A 142 -20.76 -3.43 -3.97
C ALA A 142 -20.55 -4.94 -4.15
N PRO A 143 -21.49 -5.79 -3.71
CA PRO A 143 -21.45 -7.23 -3.95
C PRO A 143 -21.65 -7.55 -5.43
N SER A 144 -21.03 -8.64 -5.91
CA SER A 144 -21.14 -9.06 -7.30
C SER A 144 -22.55 -9.56 -7.71
N ASP A 145 -23.38 -9.92 -6.73
CA ASP A 145 -24.69 -10.54 -6.93
C ASP A 145 -25.89 -9.64 -6.55
N SER A 146 -25.62 -8.43 -6.08
CA SER A 146 -26.67 -7.51 -5.62
C SER A 146 -26.27 -6.04 -5.82
N SER A 147 -27.23 -5.13 -5.63
CA SER A 147 -26.99 -3.70 -5.81
C SER A 147 -26.03 -3.13 -4.75
N PRO A 148 -25.17 -2.16 -5.13
CA PRO A 148 -24.34 -1.42 -4.21
C PRO A 148 -25.17 -0.71 -3.13
N ARG A 149 -24.64 -0.64 -1.91
CA ARG A 149 -25.29 0.03 -0.79
C ARG A 149 -24.31 0.75 0.12
N VAL A 150 -24.76 1.85 0.72
CA VAL A 150 -24.02 2.54 1.78
C VAL A 150 -24.10 1.71 3.07
N VAL A 151 -22.94 1.48 3.69
CA VAL A 151 -22.83 0.72 4.94
C VAL A 151 -22.39 1.59 6.10
N TYR A 152 -21.86 2.77 5.80
CA TYR A 152 -21.46 3.75 6.81
C TYR A 152 -21.55 5.15 6.22
N ARG A 153 -21.99 6.11 7.04
CA ARG A 153 -22.03 7.53 6.69
C ARG A 153 -21.79 8.37 7.93
N HIS A 154 -20.86 9.33 7.83
CA HIS A 154 -20.57 10.27 8.90
C HIS A 154 -20.09 11.61 8.34
N ALA A 155 -20.29 12.69 9.12
CA ALA A 155 -19.79 14.01 8.74
C ALA A 155 -18.25 14.11 8.87
N ASP A 156 -17.67 13.35 9.80
CA ASP A 156 -16.21 13.31 9.99
C ASP A 156 -15.54 12.29 9.05
N PRO A 157 -14.22 12.41 8.85
CA PRO A 157 -13.47 11.50 8.01
C PRO A 157 -13.57 10.03 8.45
N ALA A 158 -13.76 9.18 7.45
CA ALA A 158 -13.67 7.73 7.59
C ALA A 158 -13.13 7.12 6.29
N SER A 159 -12.46 5.97 6.39
CA SER A 159 -11.94 5.23 5.24
C SER A 159 -12.17 3.74 5.34
N VAL A 160 -12.17 3.08 4.18
CA VAL A 160 -12.07 1.63 4.05
C VAL A 160 -10.59 1.29 4.14
N ASP A 161 -10.23 0.36 5.04
CA ASP A 161 -8.82 0.06 5.29
C ASP A 161 -8.41 -1.38 4.93
N ALA A 162 -9.19 -2.40 5.35
CA ALA A 162 -8.88 -3.79 5.02
C ALA A 162 -10.12 -4.68 5.00
N LEU A 163 -10.09 -5.72 4.17
CA LEU A 163 -11.14 -6.72 4.01
C LEU A 163 -10.54 -8.11 4.28
N THR A 164 -11.30 -8.97 5.00
CA THR A 164 -10.86 -10.37 5.17
C THR A 164 -10.87 -11.12 3.85
N ARG A 165 -10.01 -12.13 3.74
CA ARG A 165 -9.84 -12.93 2.53
C ARG A 165 -11.11 -13.65 2.06
N ASP A 166 -12.06 -13.92 2.96
CA ASP A 166 -13.37 -14.53 2.68
C ASP A 166 -14.50 -13.49 2.51
N ASP A 167 -14.15 -12.21 2.43
CA ASP A 167 -15.07 -11.08 2.30
C ASP A 167 -16.08 -10.94 3.46
N GLU A 168 -15.86 -11.52 4.62
CA GLU A 168 -16.84 -11.50 5.72
C GLU A 168 -16.76 -10.29 6.63
N LEU A 169 -15.54 -9.76 6.83
CA LEU A 169 -15.30 -8.63 7.71
C LEU A 169 -14.57 -7.52 6.97
N LEU A 170 -15.05 -6.30 7.17
CA LEU A 170 -14.43 -5.06 6.70
C LEU A 170 -14.00 -4.23 7.91
N VAL A 171 -12.74 -3.82 7.95
CA VAL A 171 -12.31 -2.80 8.90
C VAL A 171 -12.33 -1.43 8.23
N ILE A 172 -12.82 -0.46 8.98
CA ILE A 172 -12.83 0.95 8.63
C ILE A 172 -12.11 1.75 9.71
N SER A 173 -11.42 2.81 9.32
CA SER A 173 -11.03 3.85 10.27
C SER A 173 -12.08 4.97 10.27
N HIS A 174 -12.28 5.60 11.44
CA HIS A 174 -13.23 6.68 11.59
C HIS A 174 -12.80 7.67 12.68
N SER A 175 -13.29 8.91 12.56
CA SER A 175 -12.93 10.03 13.44
C SER A 175 -14.07 10.46 14.37
N GLU A 176 -15.05 9.59 14.66
CA GLU A 176 -16.20 9.89 15.53
C GLU A 176 -15.81 10.30 16.96
N HIS A 177 -14.58 9.98 17.38
CA HIS A 177 -14.03 10.38 18.68
C HIS A 177 -13.32 11.75 18.67
N GLY A 178 -13.25 12.41 17.51
CA GLY A 178 -12.72 13.79 17.37
C GLY A 178 -11.63 13.95 16.34
N ASP A 179 -10.35 13.95 16.72
CA ASP A 179 -9.24 14.30 15.85
C ASP A 179 -8.97 13.25 14.76
N PRO A 180 -9.11 13.58 13.45
CA PRO A 180 -8.89 12.63 12.36
C PRO A 180 -7.43 12.17 12.22
N ARG A 181 -6.49 12.79 12.92
CA ARG A 181 -5.09 12.31 13.00
C ARG A 181 -4.95 11.08 13.87
N TYR A 182 -5.93 10.80 14.73
CA TYR A 182 -5.94 9.70 15.69
C TYR A 182 -7.23 8.88 15.56
N PRO A 183 -7.44 8.19 14.42
CA PRO A 183 -8.66 7.47 14.15
C PRO A 183 -8.84 6.28 15.08
N ALA A 184 -10.09 5.86 15.23
CA ALA A 184 -10.48 4.58 15.77
C ALA A 184 -10.70 3.57 14.64
N LEU A 185 -10.67 2.28 14.96
CA LEU A 185 -10.99 1.20 14.05
C LEU A 185 -12.33 0.56 14.42
N ARG A 186 -13.15 0.34 13.39
CA ARG A 186 -14.43 -0.39 13.53
C ARG A 186 -14.49 -1.54 12.55
N VAL A 187 -14.85 -2.72 13.02
CA VAL A 187 -15.01 -3.91 12.18
C VAL A 187 -16.48 -4.15 11.93
N LEU A 188 -16.84 -4.23 10.67
CA LEU A 188 -18.19 -4.43 10.18
C LEU A 188 -18.32 -5.81 9.54
N ARG A 189 -19.48 -6.47 9.75
CA ARG A 189 -19.83 -7.66 8.99
C ARG A 189 -20.39 -7.25 7.63
N THR A 190 -19.80 -7.76 6.56
CA THR A 190 -20.20 -7.39 5.19
C THR A 190 -21.51 -8.02 4.75
N LYS A 191 -21.74 -9.29 5.14
CA LYS A 191 -22.95 -10.04 4.81
C LYS A 191 -24.03 -9.74 5.83
N THR A 192 -25.10 -9.09 5.40
CA THR A 192 -26.32 -8.87 6.19
C THR A 192 -27.49 -9.54 5.50
N THR A 193 -28.39 -10.15 6.27
CA THR A 193 -29.58 -10.84 5.74
C THR A 193 -30.74 -9.88 5.46
N THR A 194 -30.59 -8.60 5.78
CA THR A 194 -31.64 -7.58 5.68
C THR A 194 -31.07 -6.27 5.13
N GLU A 195 -31.93 -5.33 4.73
CA GLU A 195 -31.54 -3.94 4.35
C GLU A 195 -31.02 -3.12 5.54
N GLU A 196 -30.82 -3.73 6.69
CA GLU A 196 -30.28 -3.07 7.87
C GLU A 196 -28.80 -2.74 7.71
N ALA A 197 -28.35 -1.73 8.47
CA ALA A 197 -26.94 -1.37 8.53
C ALA A 197 -26.08 -2.58 8.94
N PRO A 198 -24.85 -2.70 8.43
CA PRO A 198 -23.96 -3.79 8.83
C PRO A 198 -23.79 -3.85 10.33
N SER A 199 -23.79 -5.05 10.88
CA SER A 199 -23.53 -5.22 12.32
C SER A 199 -22.06 -4.90 12.62
N VAL A 200 -21.85 -4.05 13.63
CA VAL A 200 -20.53 -3.83 14.23
C VAL A 200 -20.12 -5.10 14.97
N VAL A 201 -18.98 -5.64 14.60
CA VAL A 201 -18.41 -6.84 15.24
C VAL A 201 -17.52 -6.46 16.40
N ALA A 202 -16.67 -5.45 16.18
CA ALA A 202 -15.73 -4.96 17.19
C ALA A 202 -15.36 -3.50 16.88
N GLU A 203 -14.87 -2.82 17.91
CA GLU A 203 -14.36 -1.44 17.81
C GLU A 203 -13.14 -1.29 18.70
N LYS A 204 -12.14 -0.56 18.23
CA LYS A 204 -10.91 -0.29 18.97
C LYS A 204 -10.58 1.19 18.89
N TRP A 205 -10.35 1.80 20.04
CA TRP A 205 -9.88 3.17 20.17
C TRP A 205 -8.94 3.28 21.36
N ASP A 206 -7.74 3.77 21.12
CA ASP A 206 -6.69 3.86 22.13
C ASP A 206 -6.75 5.15 22.98
N GLY A 207 -7.74 5.99 22.73
CA GLY A 207 -7.92 7.25 23.43
C GLY A 207 -7.36 8.45 22.66
N GLU A 208 -7.59 9.63 23.22
CA GLU A 208 -7.20 10.91 22.61
C GLU A 208 -5.68 10.97 22.40
N GLY A 209 -5.25 11.41 21.22
CA GLY A 209 -3.86 11.56 20.83
C GLY A 209 -3.12 10.26 20.56
N ARG A 210 -3.83 9.15 20.31
CA ARG A 210 -3.26 7.83 20.00
C ARG A 210 -3.97 7.23 18.80
N GLY A 211 -3.33 7.32 17.64
CA GLY A 211 -3.85 6.78 16.39
C GLY A 211 -3.73 5.26 16.32
N LEU A 212 -4.68 4.68 15.57
CA LEU A 212 -4.65 3.28 15.15
C LEU A 212 -4.74 3.23 13.62
N HIS A 213 -3.95 2.39 13.00
CA HIS A 213 -3.93 2.19 11.56
C HIS A 213 -4.12 0.70 11.25
N ALA A 214 -5.23 0.32 10.65
CA ALA A 214 -5.39 -1.04 10.15
C ALA A 214 -4.45 -1.22 8.94
N LEU A 215 -3.58 -2.23 8.99
CA LEU A 215 -2.66 -2.51 7.91
C LEU A 215 -3.22 -3.58 6.96
N GLU A 216 -3.54 -4.75 7.48
CA GLU A 216 -4.17 -5.83 6.71
C GLU A 216 -4.73 -6.91 7.62
N PHE A 217 -5.72 -7.66 7.15
CA PHE A 217 -6.11 -8.91 7.79
C PHE A 217 -5.13 -10.05 7.45
N GLY A 218 -5.11 -11.07 8.29
CA GLY A 218 -4.37 -12.30 8.00
C GLY A 218 -4.78 -12.90 6.66
N PRO A 219 -3.82 -13.50 5.92
CA PRO A 219 -3.97 -13.83 4.50
C PRO A 219 -4.86 -15.04 4.20
N LEU A 220 -5.24 -15.82 5.21
CA LEU A 220 -6.04 -17.03 5.02
C LEU A 220 -7.55 -16.74 5.14
N PRO A 221 -8.43 -17.53 4.52
CA PRO A 221 -9.87 -17.24 4.50
C PRO A 221 -10.51 -17.08 5.89
N ASP A 222 -10.12 -17.89 6.86
CA ASP A 222 -10.68 -17.85 8.21
C ASP A 222 -9.82 -17.03 9.20
N ASP A 223 -8.82 -16.32 8.71
CA ASP A 223 -7.92 -15.55 9.56
C ASP A 223 -8.57 -14.24 10.00
N ARG A 224 -8.80 -14.11 11.29
CA ARG A 224 -9.42 -12.92 11.91
C ARG A 224 -8.41 -12.02 12.60
N ARG A 225 -7.13 -12.30 12.43
CA ARG A 225 -6.05 -11.45 12.94
C ARG A 225 -5.95 -10.21 12.06
N LEU A 226 -6.09 -9.05 12.65
CA LEU A 226 -5.83 -7.76 12.01
C LEU A 226 -4.46 -7.26 12.48
N LEU A 227 -3.57 -6.99 11.55
CA LEU A 227 -2.32 -6.29 11.83
C LEU A 227 -2.62 -4.80 11.94
N VAL A 228 -2.21 -4.20 13.05
CA VAL A 228 -2.51 -2.80 13.37
C VAL A 228 -1.23 -2.07 13.75
N GLY A 229 -1.02 -0.91 13.14
CA GLY A 229 -0.08 0.09 13.61
C GLY A 229 -0.68 0.91 14.74
N HIS A 230 0.11 1.28 15.74
CA HIS A 230 -0.31 2.11 16.87
C HIS A 230 0.78 3.07 17.33
N GLU A 231 0.38 4.19 17.93
CA GLU A 231 1.31 5.24 18.40
C GLU A 231 1.35 5.35 19.94
N ARG A 232 1.11 4.27 20.68
CA ARG A 232 0.97 4.25 22.15
C ARG A 232 2.19 4.81 22.89
N ARG A 233 3.38 4.70 22.28
CA ARG A 233 4.66 5.19 22.81
C ARG A 233 5.28 6.36 22.03
N GLY A 234 4.46 7.04 21.22
CA GLY A 234 4.87 8.23 20.46
C GLY A 234 5.70 7.91 19.20
N ARG A 235 5.60 6.70 18.69
CA ARG A 235 6.14 6.23 17.41
C ARG A 235 5.27 5.10 16.88
N ASP A 236 5.41 4.80 15.60
CA ASP A 236 4.72 3.66 14.98
C ASP A 236 5.27 2.34 15.51
N GLU A 237 4.38 1.53 16.07
CA GLU A 237 4.63 0.18 16.57
C GLU A 237 3.48 -0.72 16.13
N LEU A 238 3.63 -2.03 16.33
CA LEU A 238 2.74 -3.04 15.77
C LEU A 238 2.01 -3.83 16.86
N LEU A 239 0.76 -4.18 16.59
CA LEU A 239 0.04 -5.20 17.33
C LEU A 239 -0.77 -6.08 16.36
N ILE A 240 -1.10 -7.28 16.80
CA ILE A 240 -2.11 -8.14 16.18
C ILE A 240 -3.36 -8.13 17.03
N TRP A 241 -4.47 -7.74 16.43
CA TRP A 241 -5.79 -7.81 17.03
C TRP A 241 -6.57 -8.99 16.45
N ASP A 242 -6.82 -10.02 17.28
CA ASP A 242 -7.78 -11.07 16.94
C ASP A 242 -9.18 -10.51 17.14
N VAL A 243 -9.84 -10.17 16.04
CA VAL A 243 -11.16 -9.53 16.05
C VAL A 243 -12.24 -10.48 16.56
N ALA A 244 -12.11 -11.78 16.33
CA ALA A 244 -13.10 -12.76 16.77
C ALA A 244 -13.05 -13.02 18.28
N ALA A 245 -11.86 -13.03 18.86
CA ALA A 245 -11.63 -13.22 20.29
C ALA A 245 -11.62 -11.88 21.07
N ASP A 246 -11.56 -10.75 20.38
CA ASP A 246 -11.32 -9.40 20.92
C ASP A 246 -10.11 -9.36 21.85
N THR A 247 -9.00 -9.95 21.37
CA THR A 247 -7.73 -9.98 22.09
C THR A 247 -6.62 -9.36 21.25
N GLU A 248 -5.65 -8.71 21.90
CA GLU A 248 -4.50 -8.14 21.22
C GLU A 248 -3.18 -8.72 21.72
N THR A 249 -2.22 -8.77 20.81
CA THR A 249 -0.84 -9.14 21.10
C THR A 249 0.07 -8.07 20.52
N GLU A 250 0.74 -7.29 21.37
CA GLU A 250 1.75 -6.35 20.92
C GLU A 250 2.97 -7.07 20.34
N ILE A 251 3.45 -6.60 19.20
CA ILE A 251 4.68 -7.06 18.56
C ILE A 251 5.81 -6.14 19.05
N VAL A 252 6.47 -6.57 20.11
CA VAL A 252 7.55 -5.79 20.71
C VAL A 252 8.85 -6.05 19.95
N LEU A 253 9.28 -5.08 19.16
CA LEU A 253 10.56 -5.11 18.46
C LEU A 253 11.55 -4.18 19.18
N ASP A 254 12.73 -4.69 19.52
CA ASP A 254 13.80 -3.87 20.10
C ASP A 254 14.59 -3.17 18.96
N LEU A 255 13.87 -2.37 18.18
CA LEU A 255 14.38 -1.60 17.05
C LEU A 255 14.15 -0.11 17.30
N PRO A 256 15.16 0.75 17.11
CA PRO A 256 14.98 2.21 17.16
C PRO A 256 14.37 2.72 15.85
N GLY A 257 13.47 3.72 15.90
CA GLY A 257 12.85 4.31 14.71
C GLY A 257 11.50 3.70 14.37
N ASP A 258 11.06 3.87 13.12
CA ASP A 258 9.73 3.53 12.67
C ASP A 258 9.70 2.12 12.07
N VAL A 259 8.60 1.40 12.28
CA VAL A 259 8.39 0.05 11.77
C VAL A 259 7.07 -0.02 11.03
N THR A 260 7.05 -0.81 9.95
CA THR A 260 5.83 -1.23 9.25
C THR A 260 5.91 -2.72 9.01
N ALA A 261 4.78 -3.39 8.75
CA ALA A 261 4.81 -4.80 8.46
C ALA A 261 3.64 -5.23 7.57
N GLY A 262 3.78 -6.43 7.00
CA GLY A 262 2.73 -7.19 6.33
C GLY A 262 2.90 -8.68 6.59
N PHE A 263 1.82 -9.45 6.44
CA PHE A 263 1.88 -10.90 6.62
C PHE A 263 2.66 -11.59 5.49
N TYR A 264 3.36 -12.64 5.82
CA TYR A 264 3.72 -13.64 4.81
C TYR A 264 2.44 -14.35 4.32
N PRO A 265 2.38 -14.77 3.04
CA PRO A 265 1.17 -15.33 2.43
C PRO A 265 0.61 -16.57 3.13
N ASP A 266 1.41 -17.28 3.91
CA ASP A 266 0.98 -18.42 4.72
C ASP A 266 0.51 -18.04 6.14
N GLY A 267 0.58 -16.76 6.50
CA GLY A 267 0.18 -16.24 7.80
C GLY A 267 1.07 -16.65 8.98
N SER A 268 2.23 -17.25 8.72
CA SER A 268 3.14 -17.75 9.77
C SER A 268 4.09 -16.69 10.34
N ALA A 269 4.32 -15.62 9.60
CA ALA A 269 5.29 -14.59 9.96
C ALA A 269 4.85 -13.21 9.45
N LEU A 270 5.51 -12.17 9.96
CA LEU A 270 5.45 -10.81 9.42
C LEU A 270 6.74 -10.49 8.68
N LEU A 271 6.61 -9.82 7.54
CA LEU A 271 7.68 -9.11 6.86
C LEU A 271 7.73 -7.70 7.43
N VAL A 272 8.76 -7.40 8.20
CA VAL A 272 8.89 -6.12 8.92
C VAL A 272 9.87 -5.21 8.18
N GLY A 273 9.43 -4.02 7.82
CA GLY A 273 10.26 -2.91 7.38
C GLY A 273 10.65 -2.03 8.56
N HIS A 274 11.91 -1.68 8.66
CA HIS A 274 12.46 -0.82 9.71
C HIS A 274 13.27 0.31 9.10
N ASP A 275 12.85 1.54 9.38
CA ASP A 275 13.52 2.74 8.91
C ASP A 275 14.26 3.44 10.06
N HIS A 276 15.58 3.52 9.94
CA HIS A 276 16.45 4.19 10.91
C HIS A 276 17.68 4.80 10.26
N ALA A 277 18.07 5.99 10.69
CA ALA A 277 19.29 6.66 10.26
C ALA A 277 19.44 6.74 8.72
N ALA A 278 18.36 7.05 8.00
CA ALA A 278 18.27 7.14 6.54
C ALA A 278 18.59 5.81 5.82
N ARG A 279 18.34 4.69 6.46
CA ARG A 279 18.46 3.32 5.93
C ARG A 279 17.21 2.54 6.24
N SER A 280 16.88 1.63 5.33
CA SER A 280 15.85 0.62 5.57
C SER A 280 16.49 -0.75 5.80
N GLU A 281 15.99 -1.46 6.77
CA GLU A 281 16.33 -2.84 7.07
C GLU A 281 15.05 -3.68 7.01
N ILE A 282 15.16 -4.90 6.53
CA ILE A 282 14.02 -5.79 6.39
C ILE A 282 14.23 -7.01 7.27
N TYR A 283 13.19 -7.41 7.97
CA TYR A 283 13.21 -8.52 8.90
C TYR A 283 12.05 -9.48 8.62
N ARG A 284 12.22 -10.73 9.01
CA ARG A 284 11.16 -11.72 9.18
C ARG A 284 10.92 -11.90 10.67
N TYR A 285 9.68 -11.67 11.12
CA TYR A 285 9.25 -11.91 12.49
C TYR A 285 8.36 -13.16 12.51
N ASP A 286 8.79 -14.22 13.19
CA ASP A 286 8.04 -15.47 13.31
C ASP A 286 6.95 -15.33 14.37
N LEU A 287 5.69 -15.59 13.98
CA LEU A 287 4.53 -15.45 14.88
C LEU A 287 4.39 -16.58 15.88
N THR A 288 5.14 -17.68 15.72
CA THR A 288 5.06 -18.84 16.60
C THR A 288 5.96 -18.68 17.82
N ASP A 289 7.19 -18.22 17.60
CA ASP A 289 8.21 -18.14 18.67
C ASP A 289 8.71 -16.72 18.96
N GLY A 290 8.25 -15.72 18.16
CA GLY A 290 8.63 -14.32 18.31
C GLY A 290 10.07 -14.02 17.88
N SER A 291 10.72 -14.90 17.15
CA SER A 291 12.06 -14.65 16.65
C SER A 291 12.07 -13.61 15.53
N LEU A 292 13.05 -12.71 15.59
CA LEU A 292 13.27 -11.67 14.59
C LEU A 292 14.57 -11.95 13.83
N GLU A 293 14.46 -12.23 12.54
CA GLU A 293 15.57 -12.50 11.64
C GLU A 293 15.76 -11.36 10.65
N LYS A 294 16.96 -10.76 10.62
CA LYS A 294 17.30 -9.75 9.63
C LYS A 294 17.59 -10.39 8.28
N LEU A 295 16.91 -9.93 7.24
CA LEU A 295 17.18 -10.36 5.87
C LEU A 295 18.42 -9.65 5.31
N ASP A 296 19.18 -10.37 4.48
CA ASP A 296 20.34 -9.78 3.80
C ASP A 296 19.85 -8.86 2.66
N THR A 297 19.98 -7.56 2.87
CA THR A 297 19.56 -6.54 1.91
C THR A 297 20.69 -5.54 1.69
N PRO A 298 20.89 -5.04 0.45
CA PRO A 298 21.92 -4.04 0.21
C PRO A 298 21.58 -2.72 0.91
N PRO A 299 22.58 -1.98 1.38
CA PRO A 299 22.37 -0.67 1.99
C PRO A 299 21.62 0.28 1.07
N GLY A 300 20.54 0.88 1.56
CA GLY A 300 19.70 1.80 0.78
C GLY A 300 18.40 2.15 1.49
N VAL A 301 17.43 2.58 0.72
CA VAL A 301 16.07 2.88 1.15
C VAL A 301 15.11 1.92 0.44
N VAL A 302 14.26 1.27 1.21
CA VAL A 302 13.20 0.39 0.73
C VAL A 302 11.86 1.11 0.91
N ARG A 303 11.16 1.38 -0.19
CA ARG A 303 9.85 2.05 -0.18
C ARG A 303 8.67 1.10 -0.12
N GLY A 304 8.94 -0.19 -0.19
CA GLY A 304 7.95 -1.25 -0.08
C GLY A 304 8.64 -2.60 -0.16
N ALA A 305 8.11 -3.57 0.55
CA ALA A 305 8.57 -4.95 0.57
C ALA A 305 7.36 -5.88 0.51
N THR A 306 7.49 -7.01 -0.17
CA THR A 306 6.45 -8.04 -0.21
C THR A 306 7.08 -9.43 -0.16
N ALA A 307 6.47 -10.31 0.62
CA ALA A 307 6.76 -11.74 0.59
C ALA A 307 5.89 -12.40 -0.48
N ARG A 308 6.50 -13.20 -1.34
CA ARG A 308 5.82 -13.94 -2.41
C ARG A 308 5.40 -15.34 -1.92
N PRO A 309 4.42 -16.00 -2.56
CA PRO A 309 4.00 -17.35 -2.19
C PRO A 309 5.09 -18.42 -2.26
N ASP A 310 6.14 -18.18 -3.06
CA ASP A 310 7.30 -19.05 -3.15
C ASP A 310 8.36 -18.80 -2.06
N GLY A 311 8.05 -17.91 -1.10
CA GLY A 311 8.93 -17.52 -0.01
C GLY A 311 9.99 -16.48 -0.36
N THR A 312 10.05 -16.01 -1.61
CA THR A 312 10.96 -14.93 -1.97
C THR A 312 10.45 -13.59 -1.46
N VAL A 313 11.37 -12.69 -1.10
CA VAL A 313 11.04 -11.32 -0.69
C VAL A 313 11.51 -10.35 -1.78
N GLU A 314 10.62 -9.49 -2.23
CA GLU A 314 10.89 -8.45 -3.22
C GLU A 314 10.80 -7.06 -2.59
N LEU A 315 11.67 -6.17 -3.03
CA LEU A 315 11.86 -4.84 -2.47
C LEU A 315 11.83 -3.79 -3.58
N ALA A 316 11.07 -2.70 -3.40
CA ALA A 316 11.29 -1.47 -4.14
C ALA A 316 12.45 -0.71 -3.48
N TRP A 317 13.63 -0.92 -4.01
CA TRP A 317 14.89 -0.46 -3.43
C TRP A 317 15.53 0.65 -4.25
N SER A 318 16.12 1.61 -3.56
CA SER A 318 16.94 2.66 -4.15
C SER A 318 18.10 3.02 -3.23
N SER A 319 19.08 3.76 -3.77
CA SER A 319 20.14 4.35 -2.95
C SER A 319 20.53 5.72 -3.51
N ALA A 320 21.34 6.46 -2.77
CA ALA A 320 21.92 7.71 -3.30
C ALA A 320 22.71 7.51 -4.61
N ALA A 321 23.13 6.26 -4.90
CA ALA A 321 23.86 5.89 -6.11
C ALA A 321 22.99 5.30 -7.21
N ARG A 322 21.80 4.79 -6.91
CA ARG A 322 20.93 4.10 -7.88
C ARG A 322 19.48 4.54 -7.77
N PRO A 323 18.79 4.77 -8.90
CA PRO A 323 17.35 5.03 -8.93
C PRO A 323 16.57 3.81 -8.44
N PRO A 324 15.25 3.97 -8.17
CA PRO A 324 14.40 2.86 -7.75
C PRO A 324 14.37 1.71 -8.74
N VAL A 325 14.53 0.51 -8.23
CA VAL A 325 14.36 -0.76 -8.93
C VAL A 325 13.63 -1.74 -8.02
N VAL A 326 12.97 -2.74 -8.60
CA VAL A 326 12.47 -3.88 -7.82
C VAL A 326 13.52 -4.99 -7.85
N ARG A 327 13.87 -5.52 -6.70
CA ARG A 327 14.86 -6.58 -6.56
C ARG A 327 14.43 -7.60 -5.53
N ARG A 328 14.99 -8.79 -5.60
CA ARG A 328 14.91 -9.75 -4.50
C ARG A 328 15.81 -9.27 -3.35
N ALA A 329 15.40 -9.53 -2.13
CA ALA A 329 16.15 -9.13 -0.94
C ALA A 329 17.62 -9.61 -1.03
N ASP A 330 17.80 -10.89 -1.28
CA ASP A 330 19.08 -11.59 -1.38
C ASP A 330 19.59 -11.78 -2.81
N GLY A 331 18.98 -11.13 -3.81
CA GLY A 331 19.16 -11.53 -5.17
C GLY A 331 19.19 -10.38 -6.20
N PRO A 332 18.97 -10.74 -7.47
CA PRO A 332 19.07 -9.80 -8.58
C PRO A 332 17.90 -8.81 -8.63
N VAL A 333 18.07 -7.78 -9.45
CA VAL A 333 16.98 -6.92 -9.91
C VAL A 333 16.01 -7.76 -10.74
N VAL A 334 14.71 -7.66 -10.43
CA VAL A 334 13.63 -8.38 -11.12
C VAL A 334 12.80 -7.46 -12.03
N LEU A 335 12.80 -6.14 -11.73
CA LEU A 335 12.16 -5.15 -12.56
C LEU A 335 12.94 -3.83 -12.53
N SER A 336 13.25 -3.32 -13.70
CA SER A 336 13.79 -1.99 -13.96
C SER A 336 13.14 -1.46 -15.22
N VAL A 337 12.75 -0.19 -15.19
CA VAL A 337 12.10 0.50 -16.32
C VAL A 337 13.06 1.42 -17.07
N SER A 338 14.30 1.51 -16.62
CA SER A 338 15.34 2.29 -17.28
C SER A 338 15.99 1.45 -18.38
N GLU A 339 15.96 1.93 -19.62
CA GLU A 339 16.64 1.26 -20.76
C GLU A 339 18.16 1.37 -20.64
N GLU A 340 18.66 2.45 -20.05
CA GLU A 340 20.07 2.69 -19.82
C GLU A 340 20.38 2.74 -18.33
N GLU A 341 21.49 2.14 -17.91
CA GLU A 341 21.93 2.27 -16.52
C GLU A 341 22.30 3.73 -16.25
N PRO A 342 21.66 4.40 -15.27
CA PRO A 342 21.97 5.79 -14.96
C PRO A 342 23.43 5.94 -14.57
N PRO A 343 24.05 7.11 -14.82
CA PRO A 343 25.46 7.32 -14.50
C PRO A 343 25.73 7.00 -13.03
N ALA A 344 26.76 6.19 -12.75
CA ALA A 344 27.16 5.82 -11.41
C ALA A 344 27.40 7.07 -10.55
N ALA A 345 26.93 7.05 -9.29
CA ALA A 345 27.23 8.10 -8.34
C ALA A 345 28.65 7.98 -7.78
N TYR A 346 29.06 9.04 -7.11
CA TYR A 346 30.23 8.97 -6.23
C TYR A 346 29.90 8.06 -5.03
N PRO A 347 30.93 7.44 -4.39
CA PRO A 347 30.74 6.73 -3.14
C PRO A 347 30.06 7.61 -2.11
N VAL A 348 29.07 7.05 -1.42
CA VAL A 348 28.33 7.73 -0.36
C VAL A 348 28.83 7.20 0.99
N GLU A 349 29.21 8.09 1.87
CA GLU A 349 29.62 7.79 3.24
C GLU A 349 28.57 8.32 4.22
N ASP A 350 28.13 7.47 5.14
CA ASP A 350 27.29 7.91 6.23
C ASP A 350 28.13 8.60 7.30
N ARG A 351 27.71 9.76 7.75
CA ARG A 351 28.41 10.53 8.80
C ARG A 351 27.44 10.94 9.88
N TRP A 352 27.76 10.60 11.11
CA TRP A 352 27.05 11.10 12.27
C TRP A 352 27.56 12.48 12.62
N VAL A 353 26.64 13.45 12.74
CA VAL A 353 26.94 14.79 13.21
C VAL A 353 26.06 15.08 14.43
N PRO A 354 26.58 15.76 15.47
CA PRO A 354 25.77 16.21 16.59
C PRO A 354 24.63 17.10 16.06
N GLY A 355 23.39 16.79 16.43
CA GLY A 355 22.27 17.69 16.18
C GLY A 355 22.35 18.93 17.10
N PRO A 356 21.67 20.04 16.74
CA PRO A 356 21.41 21.09 17.72
C PRO A 356 20.59 20.48 18.85
N GLY A 357 21.08 20.56 20.07
CA GLY A 357 20.41 20.10 21.28
C GLY A 357 19.15 20.88 21.62
#